data_cef72381e38f9414776333a87ecd58c1
#
_entry.id   cef72381e38f9414776333a87ecd58c1
#
_cell.length_a   1.000
_cell.length_b   1.000
_cell.length_c   1.000
_cell.angle_alpha   90.00
_cell.angle_beta   90.00
_cell.angle_gamma   90.00
#
_symmetry.space_group_name_H-M   'P 1'
#
loop_
_entity.id
_entity.type
_entity.pdbx_description
1 polymer ?
#
loop_
_entity_poly.entity_id
_entity_poly.type
_entity_poly.pdbx_seq_one_letter_code
_entity_poly.pdbx_strand_id
1 'polypeptide(L)'
;LSEDFFKGLCRKIVNNTGHLSTPSLILSLESANMFGMASTDYLQSALIAECALRVTRGEFDISELFEVGKFLGRIQKDHPILAEIAEDVAEKWEEVDERNLAGLYGFLEALPCVPNTLRSKVLQKTMSVTPRLSPHDLSTVARSLTQLQGNTNSLSIFLRLARFAYKYVPRYTDDELCDVLHAYIHFGHHDWSLTKALEQFVPNRVFTMNPSAVTKVMEYLSAKRVLSKPIFDAVAESFVYNAEGFSPEQIASQIVPYGQLNYLPPNAYRFLEKVEHLLMARYHLFPLEMMVNMLYSFACVGRIPLNFVNRVCSPYAEMQLGGTALLIDKEIHKKLTQLMLAVELECPQFQPQKLMYKELQSYYIVHCSLLLSKRVRGIPQYNEPVVFFCSTDFEVKLDKEGHVLPYSNGYVKENDESVERRIVICALFPHHYCTDTQHLLGRQVMKMRHLKLLGYQVVQVPYFEFGALKTDQARAKYIHQKLFPTTYKFSW
;
A
#
# COMPACT_ATOMS: atom_id res chain seq x y z
N LEU A 1 -18.80 -34.63 15.46
CA LEU A 1 -19.50 -34.73 16.75
C LEU A 1 -20.99 -34.66 16.47
N SER A 2 -21.79 -35.61 17.04
CA SER A 2 -23.24 -35.55 16.88
C SER A 2 -23.77 -34.29 17.60
N GLU A 3 -24.83 -33.68 17.06
CA GLU A 3 -25.44 -32.46 17.60
C GLU A 3 -25.92 -32.67 19.06
N ASP A 4 -26.41 -33.88 19.37
CA ASP A 4 -26.83 -34.24 20.72
C ASP A 4 -25.68 -34.31 21.73
N PHE A 5 -24.50 -34.78 21.28
CA PHE A 5 -23.32 -34.80 22.14
C PHE A 5 -22.88 -33.35 22.44
N PHE A 6 -22.87 -32.46 21.45
CA PHE A 6 -22.51 -31.07 21.64
C PHE A 6 -23.48 -30.36 22.60
N LYS A 7 -24.78 -30.53 22.40
CA LYS A 7 -25.81 -29.99 23.31
C LYS A 7 -25.66 -30.53 24.72
N GLY A 8 -25.33 -31.82 24.88
CA GLY A 8 -25.07 -32.43 26.16
C GLY A 8 -23.83 -31.86 26.88
N LEU A 9 -22.75 -31.58 26.10
CA LEU A 9 -21.55 -30.94 26.60
C LEU A 9 -21.84 -29.50 27.08
N CYS A 10 -22.52 -28.70 26.28
CA CYS A 10 -22.91 -27.33 26.63
C CYS A 10 -23.72 -27.29 27.93
N ARG A 11 -24.69 -28.19 28.10
CA ARG A 11 -25.48 -28.30 29.36
C ARG A 11 -24.60 -28.62 30.56
N LYS A 12 -23.63 -29.54 30.42
CA LYS A 12 -22.70 -29.88 31.52
C LYS A 12 -21.82 -28.69 31.88
N ILE A 13 -21.32 -27.94 30.92
CA ILE A 13 -20.51 -26.73 31.18
C ILE A 13 -21.35 -25.72 31.95
N VAL A 14 -22.56 -25.41 31.47
CA VAL A 14 -23.46 -24.45 32.13
C VAL A 14 -23.79 -24.84 33.59
N ASN A 15 -24.08 -26.12 33.84
CA ASN A 15 -24.38 -26.59 35.18
C ASN A 15 -23.18 -26.55 36.16
N ASN A 16 -21.96 -26.42 35.62
CA ASN A 16 -20.72 -26.40 36.40
C ASN A 16 -19.91 -25.10 36.24
N THR A 17 -20.47 -24.02 35.65
CA THR A 17 -19.76 -22.76 35.41
C THR A 17 -19.10 -22.20 36.66
N GLY A 18 -19.80 -22.21 37.82
CA GLY A 18 -19.27 -21.73 39.10
C GLY A 18 -18.12 -22.58 39.68
N HIS A 19 -17.94 -23.81 39.18
CA HIS A 19 -16.84 -24.69 39.61
C HIS A 19 -15.67 -24.75 38.63
N LEU A 20 -15.77 -24.08 37.49
CA LEU A 20 -14.67 -24.00 36.54
C LEU A 20 -13.51 -23.20 37.13
N SER A 21 -12.29 -23.69 36.93
CA SER A 21 -11.11 -22.84 37.17
C SER A 21 -11.09 -21.64 36.25
N THR A 22 -10.45 -20.57 36.65
CA THR A 22 -10.35 -19.33 35.82
C THR A 22 -9.84 -19.59 34.42
N PRO A 23 -8.74 -20.33 34.21
CA PRO A 23 -8.29 -20.67 32.84
C PRO A 23 -9.31 -21.48 32.04
N SER A 24 -10.04 -22.40 32.71
CA SER A 24 -11.07 -23.22 32.04
C SER A 24 -12.29 -22.39 31.66
N LEU A 25 -12.64 -21.39 32.45
CA LEU A 25 -13.73 -20.47 32.15
C LEU A 25 -13.38 -19.60 30.93
N ILE A 26 -12.17 -19.02 30.89
CA ILE A 26 -11.67 -18.23 29.81
C ILE A 26 -11.60 -19.05 28.50
N LEU A 27 -11.05 -20.26 28.56
CA LEU A 27 -10.96 -21.18 27.42
C LEU A 27 -12.35 -21.58 26.91
N SER A 28 -13.33 -21.78 27.82
CA SER A 28 -14.71 -22.08 27.43
C SER A 28 -15.37 -20.89 26.71
N LEU A 29 -15.12 -19.67 27.18
CA LEU A 29 -15.62 -18.45 26.59
C LEU A 29 -14.99 -18.23 25.20
N GLU A 30 -13.69 -18.43 25.08
CA GLU A 30 -12.98 -18.37 23.78
C GLU A 30 -13.53 -19.39 22.81
N SER A 31 -13.69 -20.63 23.22
CA SER A 31 -14.23 -21.71 22.40
C SER A 31 -15.65 -21.41 21.93
N ALA A 32 -16.52 -20.93 22.81
CA ALA A 32 -17.88 -20.53 22.45
C ALA A 32 -17.89 -19.40 21.40
N ASN A 33 -16.99 -18.44 21.53
CA ASN A 33 -16.83 -17.37 20.55
C ASN A 33 -16.30 -17.89 19.18
N MET A 34 -15.33 -18.81 19.19
CA MET A 34 -14.81 -19.43 17.96
C MET A 34 -15.88 -20.26 17.22
N PHE A 35 -16.81 -20.88 17.93
CA PHE A 35 -17.95 -21.58 17.32
C PHE A 35 -19.04 -20.62 16.80
N GLY A 36 -18.86 -19.32 16.93
CA GLY A 36 -19.82 -18.31 16.44
C GLY A 36 -21.14 -18.31 17.21
N MET A 37 -21.15 -18.72 18.48
CA MET A 37 -22.33 -18.69 19.32
C MET A 37 -22.76 -17.25 19.57
N ALA A 38 -24.07 -16.96 19.52
CA ALA A 38 -24.59 -15.63 19.80
C ALA A 38 -24.54 -15.33 21.31
N SER A 39 -24.41 -14.06 21.68
CA SER A 39 -24.45 -13.63 23.11
C SER A 39 -25.72 -14.03 23.82
N THR A 40 -26.79 -14.31 23.07
CA THR A 40 -28.08 -14.77 23.56
C THR A 40 -28.13 -16.29 23.76
N ASP A 41 -27.14 -17.04 23.30
CA ASP A 41 -27.07 -18.49 23.54
C ASP A 41 -26.87 -18.79 25.01
N TYR A 42 -27.59 -19.81 25.49
CA TYR A 42 -27.62 -20.19 26.91
C TYR A 42 -26.22 -20.44 27.51
N LEU A 43 -25.34 -21.10 26.76
CA LEU A 43 -23.97 -21.35 27.20
C LEU A 43 -23.18 -20.03 27.33
N GLN A 44 -23.23 -19.20 26.29
CA GLN A 44 -22.46 -17.97 26.26
C GLN A 44 -22.94 -16.97 27.29
N SER A 45 -24.27 -16.85 27.51
CA SER A 45 -24.86 -16.02 28.57
C SER A 45 -24.42 -16.46 29.94
N ALA A 46 -24.39 -17.80 30.23
CA ALA A 46 -23.97 -18.33 31.52
C ALA A 46 -22.48 -18.08 31.79
N LEU A 47 -21.62 -18.23 30.76
CA LEU A 47 -20.18 -17.94 30.87
C LEU A 47 -19.91 -16.45 31.10
N ILE A 48 -20.62 -15.56 30.38
CA ILE A 48 -20.51 -14.10 30.55
C ILE A 48 -20.95 -13.71 31.98
N ALA A 49 -22.07 -14.25 32.46
CA ALA A 49 -22.57 -13.96 33.82
C ALA A 49 -21.58 -14.41 34.91
N GLU A 50 -20.95 -15.59 34.76
CA GLU A 50 -19.93 -16.05 35.67
C GLU A 50 -18.65 -15.18 35.62
N CYS A 51 -18.20 -14.82 34.43
CA CYS A 51 -17.09 -13.87 34.28
C CYS A 51 -17.39 -12.54 34.98
N ALA A 52 -18.60 -12.00 34.80
CA ALA A 52 -19.05 -10.79 35.45
C ALA A 52 -18.98 -10.89 36.97
N LEU A 53 -19.51 -11.99 37.52
CA LEU A 53 -19.49 -12.24 38.95
C LEU A 53 -18.07 -12.33 39.53
N ARG A 54 -17.15 -12.95 38.84
CA ARG A 54 -15.75 -13.07 39.28
C ARG A 54 -14.97 -11.76 39.13
N VAL A 55 -15.27 -10.93 38.14
CA VAL A 55 -14.72 -9.57 38.03
C VAL A 55 -15.12 -8.76 39.26
N THR A 56 -16.42 -8.70 39.60
CA THR A 56 -16.90 -7.96 40.78
C THR A 56 -16.35 -8.48 42.09
N ARG A 57 -15.91 -9.76 42.17
CA ARG A 57 -15.24 -10.35 43.33
C ARG A 57 -13.72 -10.15 43.37
N GLY A 58 -13.13 -9.60 42.27
CA GLY A 58 -11.70 -9.41 42.16
C GLY A 58 -10.89 -10.72 42.09
N GLU A 59 -11.49 -11.81 41.58
CA GLU A 59 -10.87 -13.15 41.56
C GLU A 59 -9.84 -13.32 40.41
N PHE A 60 -9.78 -12.39 39.44
CA PHE A 60 -8.88 -12.45 38.30
C PHE A 60 -7.53 -11.76 38.58
N ASP A 61 -6.46 -12.34 38.08
CA ASP A 61 -5.20 -11.63 37.93
C ASP A 61 -5.24 -10.65 36.72
N ILE A 62 -4.21 -9.81 36.57
CA ILE A 62 -4.22 -8.78 35.55
C ILE A 62 -4.19 -9.36 34.11
N SER A 63 -3.51 -10.50 33.91
CA SER A 63 -3.42 -11.15 32.60
C SER A 63 -4.77 -11.79 32.25
N GLU A 64 -5.43 -12.41 33.22
CA GLU A 64 -6.76 -12.96 33.06
C GLU A 64 -7.82 -11.87 32.79
N LEU A 65 -7.72 -10.70 33.45
CA LEU A 65 -8.58 -9.54 33.19
C LEU A 65 -8.46 -9.07 31.73
N PHE A 66 -7.25 -9.05 31.20
CA PHE A 66 -7.05 -8.69 29.77
C PHE A 66 -7.70 -9.69 28.82
N GLU A 67 -7.57 -10.98 29.08
CA GLU A 67 -8.18 -12.00 28.24
C GLU A 67 -9.71 -11.99 28.35
N VAL A 68 -10.26 -11.93 29.55
CA VAL A 68 -11.71 -11.82 29.76
C VAL A 68 -12.26 -10.56 29.08
N GLY A 69 -11.63 -9.39 29.27
CA GLY A 69 -12.04 -8.15 28.67
C GLY A 69 -11.98 -8.19 27.14
N LYS A 70 -10.91 -8.77 26.57
CA LYS A 70 -10.75 -8.98 25.13
C LYS A 70 -11.88 -9.84 24.55
N PHE A 71 -12.22 -10.95 25.18
CA PHE A 71 -13.29 -11.83 24.69
C PHE A 71 -14.67 -11.23 24.85
N LEU A 72 -14.97 -10.65 26.02
CA LEU A 72 -16.25 -9.97 26.25
C LEU A 72 -16.48 -8.82 25.26
N GLY A 73 -15.49 -7.98 25.02
CA GLY A 73 -15.62 -6.88 24.09
C GLY A 73 -15.76 -7.30 22.61
N ARG A 74 -15.27 -8.49 22.24
CA ARG A 74 -15.53 -9.08 20.92
C ARG A 74 -16.97 -9.56 20.76
N ILE A 75 -17.55 -10.09 21.84
CA ILE A 75 -18.93 -10.58 21.86
C ILE A 75 -19.91 -9.39 21.92
N GLN A 76 -19.66 -8.46 22.82
CA GLN A 76 -20.52 -7.31 23.06
C GLN A 76 -19.71 -6.07 23.48
N LYS A 77 -19.46 -5.18 22.54
CA LYS A 77 -18.59 -4.00 22.75
C LYS A 77 -19.08 -3.04 23.83
N ASP A 78 -20.39 -2.98 24.08
CA ASP A 78 -20.99 -2.05 25.06
C ASP A 78 -21.37 -2.75 26.39
N HIS A 79 -20.75 -3.89 26.69
CA HIS A 79 -21.02 -4.60 27.93
C HIS A 79 -20.50 -3.80 29.14
N PRO A 80 -21.36 -3.51 30.18
CA PRO A 80 -20.99 -2.62 31.30
C PRO A 80 -19.78 -3.11 32.09
N ILE A 81 -19.55 -4.42 32.17
CA ILE A 81 -18.41 -5.00 32.86
C ILE A 81 -17.05 -4.60 32.28
N LEU A 82 -17.01 -4.17 31.00
CA LEU A 82 -15.76 -3.67 30.39
C LEU A 82 -15.26 -2.40 31.09
N ALA A 83 -16.17 -1.60 31.63
CA ALA A 83 -15.81 -0.41 32.43
C ALA A 83 -15.22 -0.82 33.78
N GLU A 84 -15.81 -1.81 34.44
CA GLU A 84 -15.30 -2.35 35.72
C GLU A 84 -13.91 -2.96 35.52
N ILE A 85 -13.73 -3.79 34.46
CA ILE A 85 -12.39 -4.33 34.12
C ILE A 85 -11.39 -3.19 33.87
N ALA A 86 -11.78 -2.10 33.19
CA ALA A 86 -10.88 -0.98 32.94
C ALA A 86 -10.49 -0.23 34.24
N GLU A 87 -11.36 -0.18 35.24
CA GLU A 87 -11.07 0.35 36.58
C GLU A 87 -10.13 -0.58 37.36
N ASP A 88 -10.39 -1.88 37.39
CA ASP A 88 -9.51 -2.87 38.00
C ASP A 88 -8.10 -2.87 37.40
N VAL A 89 -8.01 -2.77 36.09
CA VAL A 89 -6.72 -2.61 35.36
C VAL A 89 -6.02 -1.33 35.79
N ALA A 90 -6.75 -0.23 35.98
CA ALA A 90 -6.17 1.04 36.44
C ALA A 90 -5.66 0.96 37.89
N GLU A 91 -6.30 0.14 38.76
CA GLU A 91 -5.87 -0.11 40.12
C GLU A 91 -4.63 -1.02 40.17
N LYS A 92 -4.66 -2.14 39.44
CA LYS A 92 -3.56 -3.12 39.35
C LYS A 92 -2.45 -2.71 38.36
N TRP A 93 -2.35 -1.42 38.04
CA TRP A 93 -1.46 -0.92 36.95
C TRP A 93 0.02 -1.27 37.14
N GLU A 94 0.50 -1.36 38.35
CA GLU A 94 1.91 -1.71 38.65
C GLU A 94 2.28 -3.13 38.24
N GLU A 95 1.30 -4.04 38.14
CA GLU A 95 1.47 -5.43 37.70
C GLU A 95 1.63 -5.57 36.17
N VAL A 96 1.38 -4.49 35.40
CA VAL A 96 1.62 -4.49 33.93
C VAL A 96 3.12 -4.52 33.67
N ASP A 97 3.57 -5.52 32.94
CA ASP A 97 4.98 -5.71 32.58
C ASP A 97 5.15 -6.09 31.08
N GLU A 98 6.36 -6.52 30.68
CA GLU A 98 6.65 -6.96 29.32
C GLU A 98 5.90 -8.22 28.88
N ARG A 99 5.43 -9.06 29.83
CA ARG A 99 4.81 -10.35 29.54
C ARG A 99 3.32 -10.24 29.25
N ASN A 100 2.67 -9.22 29.86
CA ASN A 100 1.23 -9.04 29.74
C ASN A 100 0.84 -7.80 28.93
N LEU A 101 1.80 -7.00 28.45
CA LEU A 101 1.55 -5.81 27.65
C LEU A 101 0.75 -6.13 26.36
N ALA A 102 1.05 -7.23 25.68
CA ALA A 102 0.31 -7.65 24.48
C ALA A 102 -1.17 -7.95 24.80
N GLY A 103 -1.44 -8.59 25.94
CA GLY A 103 -2.80 -8.80 26.45
C GLY A 103 -3.54 -7.50 26.71
N LEU A 104 -2.87 -6.53 27.35
CA LEU A 104 -3.42 -5.18 27.56
C LEU A 104 -3.86 -4.54 26.24
N TYR A 105 -3.04 -4.60 25.17
CA TYR A 105 -3.41 -4.05 23.87
C TYR A 105 -4.61 -4.78 23.25
N GLY A 106 -4.68 -6.11 23.38
CA GLY A 106 -5.85 -6.90 22.97
C GLY A 106 -7.13 -6.51 23.71
N PHE A 107 -7.02 -6.16 25.00
CA PHE A 107 -8.14 -5.61 25.77
C PHE A 107 -8.52 -4.20 25.30
N LEU A 108 -7.54 -3.31 25.05
CA LEU A 108 -7.81 -1.94 24.59
C LEU A 108 -8.52 -1.91 23.22
N GLU A 109 -8.26 -2.87 22.33
CA GLU A 109 -8.99 -3.02 21.06
C GLU A 109 -10.48 -3.35 21.26
N ALA A 110 -10.76 -4.09 22.31
CA ALA A 110 -12.11 -4.56 22.64
C ALA A 110 -12.97 -3.47 23.28
N LEU A 111 -12.34 -2.42 23.84
CA LEU A 111 -13.05 -1.30 24.45
C LEU A 111 -13.69 -0.39 23.40
N PRO A 112 -14.93 0.08 23.60
CA PRO A 112 -15.56 1.06 22.72
C PRO A 112 -14.82 2.40 22.73
N CYS A 113 -14.27 2.79 23.88
CA CYS A 113 -13.46 3.99 24.04
C CYS A 113 -12.42 3.76 25.16
N VAL A 114 -11.16 4.03 24.86
CA VAL A 114 -10.10 3.93 25.87
C VAL A 114 -10.16 5.15 26.80
N PRO A 115 -10.33 4.96 28.14
CA PRO A 115 -10.33 6.07 29.10
C PRO A 115 -9.06 6.91 29.03
N ASN A 116 -9.19 8.25 29.15
CA ASN A 116 -8.04 9.17 29.07
C ASN A 116 -6.99 8.89 30.16
N THR A 117 -7.42 8.42 31.31
CA THR A 117 -6.55 8.02 32.43
C THR A 117 -5.63 6.87 32.06
N LEU A 118 -6.14 5.87 31.31
CA LEU A 118 -5.34 4.74 30.83
C LEU A 118 -4.43 5.13 29.68
N ARG A 119 -4.83 6.04 28.80
CA ARG A 119 -4.03 6.41 27.60
C ARG A 119 -2.62 6.87 27.94
N SER A 120 -2.49 7.76 28.92
CA SER A 120 -1.18 8.29 29.34
C SER A 120 -0.33 7.21 30.02
N LYS A 121 -0.95 6.40 30.87
CA LYS A 121 -0.28 5.27 31.54
C LYS A 121 0.21 4.23 30.53
N VAL A 122 -0.63 3.84 29.55
CA VAL A 122 -0.27 2.89 28.49
C VAL A 122 0.91 3.41 27.65
N LEU A 123 0.91 4.69 27.26
CA LEU A 123 2.02 5.28 26.53
C LEU A 123 3.33 5.18 27.32
N GLN A 124 3.32 5.65 28.58
CA GLN A 124 4.51 5.65 29.43
C GLN A 124 5.04 4.22 29.68
N LYS A 125 4.15 3.28 29.98
CA LYS A 125 4.53 1.87 30.25
C LYS A 125 5.11 1.23 28.99
N THR A 126 4.42 1.38 27.85
CA THR A 126 4.90 0.83 26.59
C THR A 126 6.28 1.37 26.21
N MET A 127 6.51 2.67 26.38
CA MET A 127 7.81 3.30 26.09
C MET A 127 8.95 2.72 26.95
N SER A 128 8.66 2.37 28.21
CA SER A 128 9.65 1.79 29.14
C SER A 128 9.92 0.32 28.87
N VAL A 129 8.88 -0.45 28.51
CA VAL A 129 8.92 -1.93 28.37
C VAL A 129 9.36 -2.37 26.97
N THR A 130 9.15 -1.55 25.92
CA THR A 130 9.45 -1.89 24.51
C THR A 130 10.81 -2.58 24.27
N PRO A 131 11.94 -2.19 24.93
CA PRO A 131 13.24 -2.84 24.69
C PRO A 131 13.32 -4.31 25.10
N ARG A 132 12.37 -4.77 25.92
CA ARG A 132 12.32 -6.13 26.49
C ARG A 132 11.23 -7.02 25.90
N LEU A 133 10.40 -6.46 25.00
CA LEU A 133 9.32 -7.21 24.36
C LEU A 133 9.88 -8.38 23.54
N SER A 134 9.19 -9.51 23.59
CA SER A 134 9.43 -10.62 22.69
C SER A 134 9.03 -10.27 21.25
N PRO A 135 9.51 -10.99 20.22
CA PRO A 135 9.04 -10.80 18.84
C PRO A 135 7.52 -10.91 18.71
N HIS A 136 6.92 -11.88 19.39
CA HIS A 136 5.48 -12.13 19.40
C HIS A 136 4.71 -10.94 20.00
N ASP A 137 5.12 -10.48 21.17
CA ASP A 137 4.45 -9.36 21.84
C ASP A 137 4.58 -8.07 21.04
N LEU A 138 5.77 -7.82 20.46
CA LEU A 138 5.99 -6.66 19.62
C LEU A 138 5.08 -6.65 18.40
N SER A 139 4.93 -7.79 17.69
CA SER A 139 4.05 -7.91 16.53
C SER A 139 2.59 -7.74 16.92
N THR A 140 2.16 -8.32 18.03
CA THR A 140 0.80 -8.18 18.56
C THR A 140 0.49 -6.73 18.91
N VAL A 141 1.37 -6.05 19.63
CA VAL A 141 1.19 -4.61 19.96
C VAL A 141 1.16 -3.77 18.67
N ALA A 142 2.04 -4.06 17.71
CA ALA A 142 2.06 -3.33 16.43
C ALA A 142 0.73 -3.49 15.67
N ARG A 143 0.17 -4.70 15.60
CA ARG A 143 -1.15 -4.96 15.01
C ARG A 143 -2.24 -4.19 15.75
N SER A 144 -2.31 -4.31 17.08
CA SER A 144 -3.31 -3.64 17.89
C SER A 144 -3.32 -2.13 17.72
N LEU A 145 -2.13 -1.52 17.60
CA LEU A 145 -2.01 -0.09 17.35
C LEU A 145 -2.67 0.35 16.04
N THR A 146 -2.76 -0.50 15.04
CA THR A 146 -3.44 -0.18 13.76
C THR A 146 -4.96 -0.20 13.89
N GLN A 147 -5.49 -0.91 14.87
CA GLN A 147 -6.93 -1.07 15.10
C GLN A 147 -7.49 -0.04 16.08
N LEU A 148 -6.65 0.52 16.94
CA LEU A 148 -7.05 1.53 17.95
C LEU A 148 -7.45 2.85 17.29
N GLN A 149 -8.74 3.11 17.22
CA GLN A 149 -9.29 4.32 16.62
C GLN A 149 -9.09 5.56 17.52
N GLY A 150 -8.77 6.71 16.89
CA GLY A 150 -8.75 8.01 17.56
C GLY A 150 -7.62 8.22 18.58
N ASN A 151 -6.62 7.36 18.62
CA ASN A 151 -5.50 7.48 19.55
C ASN A 151 -4.34 8.27 18.93
N THR A 152 -4.20 9.56 19.29
CA THR A 152 -3.11 10.42 18.83
C THR A 152 -1.70 9.92 19.20
N ASN A 153 -1.61 9.05 20.20
CA ASN A 153 -0.34 8.52 20.70
C ASN A 153 0.12 7.24 19.98
N SER A 154 -0.75 6.59 19.18
CA SER A 154 -0.43 5.32 18.50
C SER A 154 0.80 5.43 17.61
N LEU A 155 0.94 6.54 16.86
CA LEU A 155 2.14 6.80 16.05
C LEU A 155 3.42 6.88 16.92
N SER A 156 3.38 7.59 18.04
CA SER A 156 4.55 7.73 18.92
C SER A 156 4.99 6.40 19.52
N ILE A 157 4.03 5.58 19.93
CA ILE A 157 4.27 4.21 20.44
C ILE A 157 4.86 3.36 19.30
N PHE A 158 4.24 3.39 18.12
CA PHE A 158 4.71 2.64 16.96
C PHE A 158 6.16 3.04 16.58
N LEU A 159 6.49 4.33 16.54
CA LEU A 159 7.85 4.78 16.26
C LEU A 159 8.87 4.28 17.29
N ARG A 160 8.45 4.06 18.53
CA ARG A 160 9.30 3.45 19.54
C ARG A 160 9.50 1.96 19.28
N LEU A 161 8.43 1.21 18.95
CA LEU A 161 8.49 -0.20 18.57
C LEU A 161 9.36 -0.42 17.33
N ALA A 162 9.20 0.44 16.33
CA ALA A 162 9.94 0.37 15.07
C ALA A 162 11.46 0.33 15.26
N ARG A 163 12.00 1.02 16.27
CA ARG A 163 13.43 1.02 16.59
C ARG A 163 13.99 -0.37 16.98
N PHE A 164 13.12 -1.29 17.34
CA PHE A 164 13.50 -2.66 17.75
C PHE A 164 13.04 -3.72 16.75
N ALA A 165 11.99 -3.45 15.99
CA ALA A 165 11.34 -4.40 15.08
C ALA A 165 12.31 -5.06 14.09
N TYR A 166 13.26 -4.31 13.52
CA TYR A 166 14.20 -4.84 12.55
C TYR A 166 15.12 -5.95 13.12
N LYS A 167 15.39 -5.92 14.42
CA LYS A 167 16.26 -6.93 15.10
C LYS A 167 15.64 -8.30 15.14
N TYR A 168 14.31 -8.34 15.08
CA TYR A 168 13.54 -9.58 15.19
C TYR A 168 13.11 -10.17 13.85
N VAL A 169 13.43 -9.53 12.72
CA VAL A 169 13.07 -10.04 11.38
C VAL A 169 13.44 -11.52 11.19
N PRO A 170 14.63 -12.04 11.61
CA PRO A 170 14.93 -13.45 11.48
C PRO A 170 14.18 -14.37 12.42
N ARG A 171 13.49 -13.82 13.42
CA ARG A 171 12.79 -14.58 14.49
C ARG A 171 11.28 -14.53 14.35
N TYR A 172 10.75 -13.61 13.55
CA TYR A 172 9.31 -13.55 13.32
C TYR A 172 8.83 -14.79 12.58
N THR A 173 7.67 -15.27 12.98
CA THR A 173 6.84 -16.11 12.12
C THR A 173 6.34 -15.30 10.94
N ASP A 174 5.84 -15.95 9.90
CA ASP A 174 5.32 -15.28 8.72
C ASP A 174 4.14 -14.35 9.05
N ASP A 175 3.27 -14.76 10.00
CA ASP A 175 2.12 -13.97 10.44
C ASP A 175 2.56 -12.74 11.26
N GLU A 176 3.51 -12.91 12.17
CA GLU A 176 4.09 -11.81 12.94
C GLU A 176 4.77 -10.78 12.05
N LEU A 177 5.48 -11.25 11.01
CA LEU A 177 6.08 -10.36 10.02
C LEU A 177 5.00 -9.58 9.25
N CYS A 178 3.89 -10.23 8.89
CA CYS A 178 2.74 -9.56 8.27
C CYS A 178 2.17 -8.45 9.15
N ASP A 179 1.98 -8.72 10.44
CA ASP A 179 1.45 -7.75 11.40
C ASP A 179 2.36 -6.53 11.53
N VAL A 180 3.66 -6.76 11.67
CA VAL A 180 4.66 -5.68 11.76
C VAL A 180 4.68 -4.85 10.48
N LEU A 181 4.76 -5.48 9.31
CA LEU A 181 4.79 -4.76 8.03
C LEU A 181 3.48 -4.02 7.76
N HIS A 182 2.33 -4.58 8.16
CA HIS A 182 1.05 -3.90 8.10
C HIS A 182 1.07 -2.60 8.91
N ALA A 183 1.62 -2.62 10.14
CA ALA A 183 1.76 -1.43 10.95
C ALA A 183 2.68 -0.37 10.31
N TYR A 184 3.80 -0.78 9.70
CA TYR A 184 4.66 0.15 8.93
C TYR A 184 3.94 0.80 7.75
N ILE A 185 3.10 0.04 7.04
CA ILE A 185 2.28 0.56 5.94
C ILE A 185 1.25 1.56 6.48
N HIS A 186 0.51 1.16 7.52
CA HIS A 186 -0.56 1.95 8.14
C HIS A 186 -0.07 3.31 8.65
N PHE A 187 1.03 3.32 9.42
CA PHE A 187 1.60 4.56 9.98
C PHE A 187 2.46 5.35 8.99
N GLY A 188 2.59 4.90 7.78
CA GLY A 188 3.35 5.63 6.76
C GLY A 188 4.87 5.65 7.00
N HIS A 189 5.38 4.88 7.97
CA HIS A 189 6.78 4.90 8.38
C HIS A 189 7.67 4.05 7.46
N HIS A 190 8.90 4.54 7.20
CA HIS A 190 9.95 3.80 6.52
C HIS A 190 11.19 3.74 7.41
N ASP A 191 11.81 2.56 7.48
CA ASP A 191 13.04 2.33 8.24
C ASP A 191 14.05 1.55 7.38
N TRP A 192 15.21 2.15 7.16
CA TRP A 192 16.31 1.52 6.43
C TRP A 192 16.84 0.27 7.12
N SER A 193 16.85 0.24 8.45
CA SER A 193 17.31 -0.93 9.20
C SER A 193 16.40 -2.13 8.97
N LEU A 194 15.07 -1.89 8.94
CA LEU A 194 14.10 -2.92 8.59
C LEU A 194 14.29 -3.40 7.15
N THR A 195 14.44 -2.48 6.20
CA THR A 195 14.66 -2.83 4.79
C THR A 195 15.91 -3.68 4.62
N LYS A 196 17.04 -3.32 5.25
CA LYS A 196 18.26 -4.13 5.22
C LYS A 196 18.10 -5.51 5.86
N ALA A 197 17.37 -5.60 6.96
CA ALA A 197 17.08 -6.89 7.60
C ALA A 197 16.21 -7.77 6.67
N LEU A 198 15.22 -7.20 5.98
CA LEU A 198 14.42 -7.91 4.99
C LEU A 198 15.28 -8.36 3.79
N GLU A 199 16.21 -7.53 3.31
CA GLU A 199 17.14 -7.88 2.22
C GLU A 199 18.04 -9.08 2.55
N GLN A 200 18.40 -9.24 3.80
CA GLN A 200 19.20 -10.39 4.27
C GLN A 200 18.36 -11.64 4.49
N PHE A 201 17.11 -11.47 4.89
CA PHE A 201 16.23 -12.55 5.33
C PHE A 201 15.37 -13.13 4.19
N VAL A 202 14.67 -12.27 3.44
CA VAL A 202 13.66 -12.71 2.46
C VAL A 202 14.26 -13.54 1.33
N PRO A 203 15.40 -13.15 0.68
CA PRO A 203 15.95 -13.94 -0.42
C PRO A 203 16.29 -15.38 -0.05
N ASN A 204 16.68 -15.61 1.21
CA ASN A 204 17.07 -16.95 1.69
C ASN A 204 15.87 -17.82 2.08
N ARG A 205 14.70 -17.22 2.31
CA ARG A 205 13.51 -17.93 2.81
C ARG A 205 12.28 -17.87 1.91
N VAL A 206 12.29 -17.06 0.87
CA VAL A 206 11.11 -16.76 0.03
C VAL A 206 10.39 -18.01 -0.48
N PHE A 207 11.11 -19.11 -0.75
CA PHE A 207 10.53 -20.38 -1.21
C PHE A 207 9.74 -21.14 -0.14
N THR A 208 10.00 -20.87 1.13
CA THR A 208 9.36 -21.53 2.27
C THR A 208 8.42 -20.61 3.04
N MET A 209 8.42 -19.31 2.74
CA MET A 209 7.53 -18.34 3.34
C MET A 209 6.09 -18.54 2.86
N ASN A 210 5.15 -18.22 3.74
CA ASN A 210 3.74 -18.15 3.37
C ASN A 210 3.53 -17.09 2.26
N PRO A 211 2.76 -17.38 1.20
CA PRO A 211 2.45 -16.42 0.15
C PRO A 211 1.93 -15.07 0.66
N SER A 212 1.18 -15.05 1.75
CA SER A 212 0.69 -13.82 2.38
C SER A 212 1.83 -12.95 2.95
N ALA A 213 2.86 -13.57 3.52
CA ALA A 213 4.02 -12.84 4.03
C ALA A 213 4.86 -12.24 2.90
N VAL A 214 5.11 -13.00 1.83
CA VAL A 214 5.77 -12.47 0.63
C VAL A 214 4.99 -11.30 0.03
N THR A 215 3.68 -11.45 -0.09
CA THR A 215 2.77 -10.40 -0.55
C THR A 215 2.91 -9.14 0.32
N LYS A 216 2.90 -9.31 1.65
CA LYS A 216 3.02 -8.17 2.59
C LYS A 216 4.37 -7.47 2.50
N VAL A 217 5.46 -8.21 2.25
CA VAL A 217 6.78 -7.64 1.97
C VAL A 217 6.73 -6.77 0.70
N MET A 218 6.14 -7.27 -0.38
CA MET A 218 6.03 -6.53 -1.64
C MET A 218 5.13 -5.29 -1.51
N GLU A 219 4.03 -5.40 -0.77
CA GLU A 219 3.17 -4.25 -0.44
C GLU A 219 3.92 -3.18 0.36
N TYR A 220 4.71 -3.57 1.36
CA TYR A 220 5.53 -2.64 2.14
C TYR A 220 6.53 -1.90 1.25
N LEU A 221 7.31 -2.62 0.44
CA LEU A 221 8.30 -2.02 -0.46
C LEU A 221 7.65 -1.07 -1.47
N SER A 222 6.51 -1.46 -2.03
CA SER A 222 5.71 -0.65 -2.95
C SER A 222 5.17 0.62 -2.27
N ALA A 223 4.51 0.48 -1.12
CA ALA A 223 3.93 1.60 -0.37
C ALA A 223 4.99 2.63 0.07
N LYS A 224 6.19 2.17 0.40
CA LYS A 224 7.32 3.03 0.78
C LYS A 224 8.20 3.44 -0.39
N ARG A 225 7.88 3.00 -1.60
CA ARG A 225 8.65 3.25 -2.83
C ARG A 225 10.12 2.83 -2.69
N VAL A 226 10.35 1.70 -2.05
CA VAL A 226 11.71 1.16 -1.81
C VAL A 226 11.99 0.07 -2.83
N LEU A 227 12.98 0.28 -3.67
CA LEU A 227 13.45 -0.72 -4.61
C LEU A 227 14.59 -1.53 -4.01
N SER A 228 14.28 -2.74 -3.56
CA SER A 228 15.28 -3.73 -3.14
C SER A 228 15.45 -4.80 -4.21
N LYS A 229 16.46 -4.67 -5.04
CA LYS A 229 16.73 -5.66 -6.11
C LYS A 229 16.85 -7.10 -5.59
N PRO A 230 17.59 -7.39 -4.49
CA PRO A 230 17.68 -8.75 -3.98
C PRO A 230 16.34 -9.38 -3.63
N ILE A 231 15.44 -8.62 -3.01
CA ILE A 231 14.09 -9.11 -2.68
C ILE A 231 13.27 -9.32 -3.95
N PHE A 232 13.26 -8.35 -4.86
CA PHE A 232 12.51 -8.45 -6.12
C PHE A 232 12.96 -9.63 -6.97
N ASP A 233 14.28 -9.86 -7.09
CA ASP A 233 14.81 -10.99 -7.85
C ASP A 233 14.41 -12.33 -7.24
N ALA A 234 14.53 -12.46 -5.92
CA ALA A 234 14.15 -13.68 -5.20
C ALA A 234 12.63 -13.94 -5.26
N VAL A 235 11.80 -12.91 -5.13
CA VAL A 235 10.34 -13.04 -5.25
C VAL A 235 9.95 -13.44 -6.67
N ALA A 236 10.55 -12.84 -7.71
CA ALA A 236 10.28 -13.23 -9.09
C ALA A 236 10.67 -14.68 -9.37
N GLU A 237 11.80 -15.16 -8.81
CA GLU A 237 12.20 -16.55 -8.95
C GLU A 237 11.21 -17.49 -8.24
N SER A 238 10.87 -17.21 -6.98
CA SER A 238 9.89 -17.99 -6.22
C SER A 238 8.51 -18.01 -6.89
N PHE A 239 8.08 -16.89 -7.47
CA PHE A 239 6.81 -16.77 -8.18
C PHE A 239 6.71 -17.74 -9.36
N VAL A 240 7.77 -17.91 -10.13
CA VAL A 240 7.78 -18.84 -11.28
C VAL A 240 7.42 -20.27 -10.86
N TYR A 241 7.88 -20.69 -9.68
CA TYR A 241 7.66 -22.07 -9.20
C TYR A 241 6.38 -22.24 -8.37
N ASN A 242 6.02 -21.25 -7.56
CA ASN A 242 5.01 -21.40 -6.51
C ASN A 242 3.65 -20.76 -6.82
N ALA A 243 3.56 -19.88 -7.82
CA ALA A 243 2.40 -19.01 -8.01
C ALA A 243 1.09 -19.72 -8.38
N GLU A 244 1.12 -21.01 -8.71
CA GLU A 244 -0.12 -21.76 -9.00
C GLU A 244 -1.05 -21.90 -7.79
N GLY A 245 -0.50 -21.88 -6.58
CA GLY A 245 -1.27 -21.92 -5.34
C GLY A 245 -1.75 -20.54 -4.84
N PHE A 246 -1.35 -19.44 -5.50
CA PHE A 246 -1.64 -18.09 -5.00
C PHE A 246 -3.06 -17.65 -5.35
N SER A 247 -3.67 -16.83 -4.47
CA SER A 247 -4.92 -16.16 -4.77
C SER A 247 -4.71 -15.04 -5.81
N PRO A 248 -5.78 -14.59 -6.50
CA PRO A 248 -5.69 -13.44 -7.42
C PRO A 248 -5.09 -12.19 -6.76
N GLU A 249 -5.46 -11.92 -5.51
CA GLU A 249 -4.96 -10.78 -4.72
C GLU A 249 -3.45 -10.91 -4.46
N GLN A 250 -2.99 -12.11 -4.09
CA GLN A 250 -1.58 -12.39 -3.87
C GLN A 250 -0.77 -12.24 -5.15
N ILE A 251 -1.31 -12.71 -6.29
CA ILE A 251 -0.69 -12.55 -7.60
C ILE A 251 -0.55 -11.07 -7.95
N ALA A 252 -1.64 -10.30 -7.85
CA ALA A 252 -1.63 -8.88 -8.19
C ALA A 252 -0.68 -8.08 -7.29
N SER A 253 -0.74 -8.29 -5.97
CA SER A 253 0.10 -7.57 -5.00
C SER A 253 1.58 -7.89 -5.15
N GLN A 254 1.95 -9.07 -5.65
CA GLN A 254 3.35 -9.39 -5.95
C GLN A 254 3.84 -8.82 -7.28
N ILE A 255 2.95 -8.65 -8.28
CA ILE A 255 3.32 -8.20 -9.63
C ILE A 255 3.33 -6.68 -9.74
N VAL A 256 2.31 -5.99 -9.22
CA VAL A 256 2.14 -4.54 -9.36
C VAL A 256 3.37 -3.73 -8.93
N PRO A 257 4.10 -4.08 -7.88
CA PRO A 257 5.31 -3.36 -7.47
C PRO A 257 6.41 -3.29 -8.52
N TYR A 258 6.57 -4.29 -9.38
CA TYR A 258 7.59 -4.28 -10.45
C TYR A 258 7.38 -3.12 -11.42
N GLY A 259 6.15 -2.92 -11.88
CA GLY A 259 5.83 -1.79 -12.74
C GLY A 259 5.87 -0.46 -12.00
N GLN A 260 5.34 -0.41 -10.79
CA GLN A 260 5.31 0.80 -9.98
C GLN A 260 6.72 1.33 -9.69
N LEU A 261 7.65 0.45 -9.33
CA LEU A 261 9.04 0.79 -9.03
C LEU A 261 9.96 0.71 -10.25
N ASN A 262 9.42 0.49 -11.44
CA ASN A 262 10.16 0.43 -12.71
C ASN A 262 11.33 -0.57 -12.66
N TYR A 263 11.05 -1.79 -12.29
CA TYR A 263 12.06 -2.83 -12.20
C TYR A 263 11.64 -4.12 -12.91
N LEU A 264 12.55 -4.68 -13.69
CA LEU A 264 12.41 -6.02 -14.27
C LEU A 264 13.53 -6.91 -13.71
N PRO A 265 13.19 -8.10 -13.17
CA PRO A 265 14.18 -9.02 -12.65
C PRO A 265 15.00 -9.65 -13.77
N PRO A 266 16.19 -10.24 -13.49
CA PRO A 266 17.01 -10.92 -14.50
C PRO A 266 16.28 -12.04 -15.25
N ASN A 267 15.34 -12.74 -14.58
CA ASN A 267 14.50 -13.78 -15.15
C ASN A 267 13.16 -13.26 -15.72
N ALA A 268 13.09 -11.97 -16.11
CA ALA A 268 11.86 -11.29 -16.50
C ALA A 268 11.02 -12.06 -17.54
N TYR A 269 11.67 -12.73 -18.50
CA TYR A 269 10.95 -13.51 -19.52
C TYR A 269 10.12 -14.65 -18.88
N ARG A 270 10.74 -15.48 -18.06
CA ARG A 270 10.06 -16.59 -17.38
C ARG A 270 9.01 -16.09 -16.39
N PHE A 271 9.31 -15.01 -15.69
CA PHE A 271 8.39 -14.40 -14.74
C PHE A 271 7.11 -13.91 -15.45
N LEU A 272 7.26 -13.15 -16.54
CA LEU A 272 6.12 -12.62 -17.30
C LEU A 272 5.33 -13.72 -18.01
N GLU A 273 5.99 -14.72 -18.59
CA GLU A 273 5.35 -15.90 -19.17
C GLU A 273 4.49 -16.65 -18.15
N LYS A 274 5.00 -16.83 -16.93
CA LYS A 274 4.22 -17.45 -15.83
C LYS A 274 3.01 -16.62 -15.46
N VAL A 275 3.15 -15.29 -15.39
CA VAL A 275 2.03 -14.39 -15.12
C VAL A 275 0.96 -14.49 -16.21
N GLU A 276 1.35 -14.43 -17.47
CA GLU A 276 0.40 -14.57 -18.60
C GLU A 276 -0.32 -15.91 -18.56
N HIS A 277 0.39 -16.99 -18.28
CA HIS A 277 -0.21 -18.32 -18.14
C HIS A 277 -1.28 -18.36 -17.02
N LEU A 278 -0.98 -17.79 -15.85
CA LEU A 278 -1.92 -17.74 -14.73
C LEU A 278 -3.14 -16.87 -15.06
N LEU A 279 -2.93 -15.73 -15.71
CA LEU A 279 -4.02 -14.86 -16.15
C LEU A 279 -4.92 -15.55 -17.18
N MET A 280 -4.35 -16.32 -18.11
CA MET A 280 -5.15 -17.09 -19.09
C MET A 280 -5.96 -18.18 -18.40
N ALA A 281 -5.35 -18.93 -17.50
CA ALA A 281 -5.99 -20.07 -16.82
C ALA A 281 -7.11 -19.61 -15.86
N ARG A 282 -6.97 -18.45 -15.24
CA ARG A 282 -7.83 -18.00 -14.12
C ARG A 282 -8.45 -16.63 -14.34
N TYR A 283 -8.57 -16.16 -15.58
CA TYR A 283 -9.05 -14.81 -15.90
C TYR A 283 -10.34 -14.42 -15.17
N HIS A 284 -11.28 -15.36 -15.07
CA HIS A 284 -12.60 -15.17 -14.45
C HIS A 284 -12.56 -14.91 -12.94
N LEU A 285 -11.43 -15.21 -12.27
CA LEU A 285 -11.24 -14.97 -10.85
C LEU A 285 -10.69 -13.56 -10.53
N PHE A 286 -10.18 -12.86 -11.55
CA PHE A 286 -9.61 -11.54 -11.35
C PHE A 286 -10.66 -10.45 -11.56
N PRO A 287 -10.96 -9.63 -10.52
CA PRO A 287 -11.78 -8.44 -10.71
C PRO A 287 -11.18 -7.49 -11.77
N LEU A 288 -12.06 -6.81 -12.50
CA LEU A 288 -11.64 -5.92 -13.59
C LEU A 288 -10.65 -4.83 -13.13
N GLU A 289 -10.89 -4.24 -11.97
CA GLU A 289 -10.00 -3.24 -11.38
C GLU A 289 -8.57 -3.78 -11.11
N MET A 290 -8.49 -5.02 -10.64
CA MET A 290 -7.23 -5.71 -10.40
C MET A 290 -6.49 -5.96 -11.73
N MET A 291 -7.21 -6.39 -12.77
CA MET A 291 -6.66 -6.55 -14.12
C MET A 291 -6.11 -5.23 -14.66
N VAL A 292 -6.84 -4.13 -14.54
CA VAL A 292 -6.38 -2.80 -14.95
C VAL A 292 -5.10 -2.42 -14.22
N ASN A 293 -5.02 -2.63 -12.90
CA ASN A 293 -3.83 -2.35 -12.11
C ASN A 293 -2.60 -3.14 -12.58
N MET A 294 -2.78 -4.44 -12.87
CA MET A 294 -1.70 -5.30 -13.34
C MET A 294 -1.24 -4.92 -14.75
N LEU A 295 -2.16 -4.72 -15.69
CA LEU A 295 -1.85 -4.33 -17.07
C LEU A 295 -1.19 -2.96 -17.14
N TYR A 296 -1.66 -2.01 -16.33
CA TYR A 296 -1.00 -0.70 -16.17
C TYR A 296 0.42 -0.83 -15.63
N SER A 297 0.63 -1.73 -14.67
CA SER A 297 1.96 -2.02 -14.13
C SER A 297 2.90 -2.57 -15.21
N PHE A 298 2.43 -3.47 -16.06
CA PHE A 298 3.19 -3.96 -17.20
C PHE A 298 3.50 -2.86 -18.23
N ALA A 299 2.55 -1.98 -18.51
CA ALA A 299 2.78 -0.83 -19.38
C ALA A 299 3.87 0.12 -18.83
N CYS A 300 3.94 0.30 -17.51
CA CYS A 300 5.00 1.11 -16.88
C CYS A 300 6.40 0.60 -17.25
N VAL A 301 6.63 -0.71 -17.31
CA VAL A 301 7.92 -1.31 -17.68
C VAL A 301 8.06 -1.61 -19.19
N GLY A 302 7.12 -1.13 -20.02
CA GLY A 302 7.16 -1.32 -21.48
C GLY A 302 6.88 -2.76 -21.91
N ARG A 303 6.05 -3.48 -21.16
CA ARG A 303 5.60 -4.83 -21.46
C ARG A 303 4.07 -4.86 -21.44
N ILE A 304 3.44 -4.90 -22.61
CA ILE A 304 1.98 -4.80 -22.74
C ILE A 304 1.44 -6.13 -23.26
N PRO A 305 0.74 -6.93 -22.42
CA PRO A 305 0.13 -8.18 -22.86
C PRO A 305 -1.20 -7.91 -23.58
N LEU A 306 -1.12 -7.70 -24.92
CA LEU A 306 -2.22 -7.23 -25.77
C LEU A 306 -3.48 -8.09 -25.70
N ASN A 307 -3.34 -9.40 -25.50
CA ASN A 307 -4.46 -10.33 -25.38
C ASN A 307 -5.40 -9.96 -24.22
N PHE A 308 -4.84 -9.48 -23.10
CA PHE A 308 -5.63 -9.09 -21.92
C PHE A 308 -6.14 -7.65 -22.04
N VAL A 309 -5.40 -6.80 -22.73
CA VAL A 309 -5.86 -5.43 -23.02
C VAL A 309 -7.17 -5.46 -23.80
N ASN A 310 -7.30 -6.30 -24.82
CA ASN A 310 -8.56 -6.45 -25.56
C ASN A 310 -9.74 -6.81 -24.65
N ARG A 311 -9.53 -7.67 -23.66
CA ARG A 311 -10.59 -8.09 -22.75
C ARG A 311 -11.01 -6.96 -21.79
N VAL A 312 -10.04 -6.22 -21.27
CA VAL A 312 -10.29 -5.06 -20.36
C VAL A 312 -10.91 -3.89 -21.12
N CYS A 313 -10.60 -3.74 -22.40
CA CYS A 313 -11.15 -2.67 -23.25
C CYS A 313 -12.41 -3.11 -24.01
N SER A 314 -13.04 -4.22 -23.64
CA SER A 314 -14.27 -4.68 -24.27
C SER A 314 -15.49 -3.86 -23.82
N PRO A 315 -16.57 -3.78 -24.66
CA PRO A 315 -17.82 -3.13 -24.26
C PRO A 315 -18.43 -3.71 -22.99
N TYR A 316 -18.22 -4.99 -22.75
CA TYR A 316 -18.68 -5.66 -21.53
C TYR A 316 -17.93 -5.15 -20.29
N ALA A 317 -16.63 -4.97 -20.39
CA ALA A 317 -15.82 -4.39 -19.31
C ALA A 317 -16.24 -2.93 -19.04
N GLU A 318 -16.52 -2.17 -20.10
CA GLU A 318 -17.03 -0.81 -19.99
C GLU A 318 -18.40 -0.75 -19.29
N MET A 319 -19.30 -1.68 -19.61
CA MET A 319 -20.59 -1.81 -18.90
C MET A 319 -20.40 -2.15 -17.42
N GLN A 320 -19.46 -3.04 -17.08
CA GLN A 320 -19.14 -3.34 -15.69
C GLN A 320 -18.55 -2.13 -14.95
N LEU A 321 -17.68 -1.36 -15.60
CA LEU A 321 -17.14 -0.13 -15.05
C LEU A 321 -18.18 1.01 -15.05
N GLY A 322 -19.06 1.10 -16.06
CA GLY A 322 -20.03 2.16 -16.24
C GLY A 322 -21.37 1.92 -15.54
N GLY A 323 -21.74 0.68 -15.27
CA GLY A 323 -22.97 0.33 -14.54
C GLY A 323 -22.99 0.82 -13.08
N THR A 324 -21.81 1.15 -12.56
CA THR A 324 -21.61 1.80 -11.24
C THR A 324 -20.97 3.20 -11.40
N ALA A 325 -21.22 3.90 -12.50
CA ALA A 325 -20.55 5.13 -12.94
C ALA A 325 -20.44 6.26 -11.91
N LEU A 326 -21.15 6.19 -10.80
CA LEU A 326 -21.03 7.11 -9.66
C LEU A 326 -20.03 6.63 -8.60
N LEU A 327 -19.50 5.40 -8.67
CA LEU A 327 -18.70 4.78 -7.62
C LEU A 327 -17.32 4.27 -8.09
N ILE A 328 -17.01 4.34 -9.39
CA ILE A 328 -15.69 3.88 -9.85
C ILE A 328 -14.60 4.81 -9.34
N ASP A 329 -13.60 4.20 -8.74
CA ASP A 329 -12.40 4.90 -8.29
C ASP A 329 -11.78 5.66 -9.46
N LYS A 330 -11.71 6.98 -9.33
CA LYS A 330 -11.08 7.89 -10.31
C LYS A 330 -9.66 7.43 -10.70
N GLU A 331 -8.98 6.73 -9.79
CA GLU A 331 -7.63 6.21 -10.04
C GLU A 331 -7.64 5.05 -11.05
N ILE A 332 -8.64 4.18 -11.00
CA ILE A 332 -8.76 3.07 -11.98
C ILE A 332 -9.03 3.62 -13.38
N HIS A 333 -9.93 4.60 -13.50
CA HIS A 333 -10.16 5.28 -14.77
C HIS A 333 -8.89 5.92 -15.35
N LYS A 334 -8.10 6.58 -14.51
CA LYS A 334 -6.84 7.19 -14.93
C LYS A 334 -5.85 6.14 -15.42
N LYS A 335 -5.72 5.03 -14.71
CA LYS A 335 -4.83 3.94 -15.10
C LYS A 335 -5.28 3.30 -16.41
N LEU A 336 -6.59 3.10 -16.59
CA LEU A 336 -7.14 2.55 -17.83
C LEU A 336 -6.86 3.49 -19.00
N THR A 337 -7.10 4.80 -18.85
CA THR A 337 -6.79 5.81 -19.87
C THR A 337 -5.30 5.82 -20.24
N GLN A 338 -4.42 5.75 -19.24
CA GLN A 338 -2.98 5.70 -19.46
C GLN A 338 -2.52 4.40 -20.11
N LEU A 339 -3.15 3.28 -19.79
CA LEU A 339 -2.93 1.99 -20.43
C LEU A 339 -3.31 2.04 -21.92
N MET A 340 -4.49 2.60 -22.22
CA MET A 340 -4.95 2.75 -23.62
C MET A 340 -4.01 3.60 -24.44
N LEU A 341 -3.56 4.72 -23.86
CA LEU A 341 -2.56 5.57 -24.51
C LEU A 341 -1.22 4.85 -24.73
N ALA A 342 -0.78 4.05 -23.73
CA ALA A 342 0.43 3.24 -23.88
C ALA A 342 0.29 2.25 -25.04
N VAL A 343 -0.85 1.60 -25.17
CA VAL A 343 -1.14 0.68 -26.29
C VAL A 343 -1.10 1.39 -27.63
N GLU A 344 -1.73 2.54 -27.74
CA GLU A 344 -1.77 3.32 -28.97
C GLU A 344 -0.38 3.80 -29.41
N LEU A 345 0.43 4.28 -28.48
CA LEU A 345 1.75 4.81 -28.78
C LEU A 345 2.83 3.74 -28.96
N GLU A 346 2.77 2.67 -28.18
CA GLU A 346 3.82 1.65 -28.16
C GLU A 346 3.51 0.44 -29.06
N CYS A 347 2.22 0.23 -29.39
CA CYS A 347 1.74 -0.89 -30.21
C CYS A 347 0.84 -0.43 -31.35
N PRO A 348 1.31 0.44 -32.28
CA PRO A 348 0.47 1.09 -33.29
C PRO A 348 -0.20 0.10 -34.28
N GLN A 349 0.33 -1.13 -34.39
CA GLN A 349 -0.25 -2.18 -35.21
C GLN A 349 -1.48 -2.84 -34.56
N PHE A 350 -1.64 -2.64 -33.27
CA PHE A 350 -2.75 -3.18 -32.52
C PHE A 350 -3.89 -2.15 -32.50
N GLN A 351 -4.98 -2.48 -33.19
CA GLN A 351 -6.21 -1.68 -33.14
C GLN A 351 -7.17 -2.35 -32.15
N PRO A 352 -7.28 -1.85 -30.92
CA PRO A 352 -8.35 -2.28 -30.02
C PRO A 352 -9.68 -1.98 -30.70
N GLN A 353 -10.70 -2.82 -30.47
CA GLN A 353 -12.04 -2.53 -31.00
C GLN A 353 -12.39 -1.08 -30.67
N LYS A 354 -12.76 -0.30 -31.70
CA LYS A 354 -13.02 1.14 -31.62
C LYS A 354 -14.08 1.41 -30.55
N LEU A 355 -13.64 1.64 -29.35
CA LEU A 355 -14.47 2.01 -28.22
C LEU A 355 -14.35 3.51 -27.96
N MET A 356 -15.39 4.06 -27.36
CA MET A 356 -15.73 5.45 -27.06
C MET A 356 -14.61 6.38 -26.53
N TYR A 357 -13.34 5.97 -26.59
CA TYR A 357 -12.19 6.73 -26.07
C TYR A 357 -11.68 7.85 -27.00
N LYS A 358 -12.36 8.15 -28.12
CA LYS A 358 -11.98 9.31 -28.96
C LYS A 358 -12.00 10.63 -28.20
N GLU A 359 -12.86 10.78 -27.21
CA GLU A 359 -12.89 11.97 -26.37
C GLU A 359 -11.70 12.04 -25.40
N LEU A 360 -11.14 10.90 -25.00
CA LEU A 360 -9.99 10.84 -24.12
C LEU A 360 -8.66 11.17 -24.81
N GLN A 361 -8.52 10.89 -26.10
CA GLN A 361 -7.34 11.26 -26.89
C GLN A 361 -7.16 12.78 -26.98
N SER A 362 -8.24 13.52 -27.21
CA SER A 362 -8.21 14.98 -27.23
C SER A 362 -7.85 15.58 -25.88
N TYR A 363 -8.24 14.90 -24.80
CA TYR A 363 -7.99 15.31 -23.42
C TYR A 363 -6.52 15.24 -23.01
N TYR A 364 -5.78 14.30 -23.54
CA TYR A 364 -4.38 14.04 -23.16
C TYR A 364 -3.40 14.99 -23.87
N ILE A 365 -3.61 15.25 -25.16
CA ILE A 365 -2.75 16.10 -25.99
C ILE A 365 -3.02 17.58 -25.73
N VAL A 366 -4.29 17.98 -25.58
CA VAL A 366 -4.69 19.38 -25.43
C VAL A 366 -4.31 19.97 -24.06
N HIS A 367 -4.27 19.16 -23.01
CA HIS A 367 -3.95 19.67 -21.67
C HIS A 367 -2.45 19.81 -21.39
N CYS A 368 -1.57 19.13 -22.14
CA CYS A 368 -0.14 19.38 -22.06
C CYS A 368 0.21 20.82 -22.47
N SER A 369 -0.46 21.37 -23.47
CA SER A 369 -0.18 22.72 -23.96
C SER A 369 -0.83 23.85 -23.15
N LEU A 370 -2.00 23.63 -22.56
CA LEU A 370 -2.77 24.67 -21.85
C LEU A 370 -2.24 25.02 -20.45
N LEU A 371 -1.63 24.07 -19.75
CA LEU A 371 -1.09 24.32 -18.40
C LEU A 371 0.22 25.11 -18.39
N LEU A 372 0.97 25.05 -19.47
CA LEU A 372 2.23 25.79 -19.63
C LEU A 372 2.03 27.30 -19.80
N SER A 373 0.95 27.71 -20.45
CA SER A 373 0.68 29.13 -20.70
C SER A 373 0.24 29.93 -19.48
N LYS A 374 -0.43 29.28 -18.52
CA LYS A 374 -1.01 29.95 -17.37
C LYS A 374 -0.04 30.23 -16.22
N ARG A 375 1.05 29.47 -16.08
CA ARG A 375 2.02 29.63 -14.98
C ARG A 375 3.14 30.64 -15.23
N VAL A 376 3.42 31.00 -16.47
CA VAL A 376 4.45 31.99 -16.82
C VAL A 376 4.00 33.43 -16.48
N ARG A 377 2.72 33.69 -16.23
CA ARG A 377 2.18 35.04 -15.95
C ARG A 377 1.48 35.24 -14.60
N GLY A 378 1.76 34.47 -13.59
CA GLY A 378 1.38 34.81 -12.19
C GLY A 378 -0.12 35.05 -11.96
N ILE A 379 -1.05 34.36 -12.60
CA ILE A 379 -2.49 34.49 -12.36
C ILE A 379 -3.01 33.26 -11.65
N PRO A 380 -3.61 33.42 -10.45
CA PRO A 380 -4.22 32.33 -9.71
C PRO A 380 -5.64 32.03 -10.21
N GLN A 381 -6.07 30.82 -10.01
CA GLN A 381 -7.44 30.29 -10.10
C GLN A 381 -7.93 29.81 -11.47
N TYR A 382 -8.03 28.46 -11.56
CA TYR A 382 -9.30 27.79 -11.72
C TYR A 382 -9.17 26.36 -11.21
N ASN A 383 -10.05 26.02 -10.25
CA ASN A 383 -10.25 24.69 -9.73
C ASN A 383 -10.88 23.81 -10.80
N GLU A 384 -10.14 22.93 -11.40
CA GLU A 384 -10.68 21.68 -11.93
C GLU A 384 -9.61 20.59 -11.87
N PRO A 385 -9.97 19.37 -11.49
CA PRO A 385 -9.03 18.27 -11.27
C PRO A 385 -8.70 17.61 -12.59
N VAL A 386 -7.97 18.31 -13.43
CA VAL A 386 -7.53 17.76 -14.68
C VAL A 386 -6.03 17.58 -14.63
N VAL A 387 -5.69 16.33 -14.34
CA VAL A 387 -4.76 15.54 -15.09
C VAL A 387 -3.28 15.57 -14.79
N PHE A 388 -2.89 14.57 -14.58
CA PHE A 388 -1.90 13.64 -14.10
C PHE A 388 -0.50 13.74 -14.72
N PHE A 389 -0.28 14.36 -15.89
CA PHE A 389 1.05 14.33 -16.48
C PHE A 389 1.78 15.68 -16.48
N CYS A 390 1.09 16.80 -16.47
CA CYS A 390 1.69 18.03 -16.93
C CYS A 390 1.65 19.23 -15.98
N SER A 391 1.30 19.07 -14.72
CA SER A 391 1.28 20.22 -13.80
C SER A 391 2.65 20.87 -13.53
N THR A 392 3.73 20.21 -13.96
CA THR A 392 5.11 20.62 -13.70
C THR A 392 6.02 20.60 -14.92
N ASP A 393 5.49 20.30 -16.11
CA ASP A 393 6.27 20.24 -17.33
C ASP A 393 6.14 21.55 -18.13
N PHE A 394 7.16 21.88 -18.89
CA PHE A 394 7.21 23.07 -19.71
C PHE A 394 7.53 22.70 -21.16
N GLU A 395 6.71 23.16 -22.11
CA GLU A 395 6.99 23.01 -23.53
C GLU A 395 7.78 24.20 -24.05
N VAL A 396 8.81 23.92 -24.81
CA VAL A 396 9.61 24.92 -25.55
C VAL A 396 9.61 24.52 -27.01
N LYS A 397 9.22 25.44 -27.88
CA LYS A 397 9.26 25.28 -29.35
C LYS A 397 10.40 26.09 -29.92
N LEU A 398 11.15 25.48 -30.83
CA LEU A 398 12.26 26.12 -31.50
C LEU A 398 12.01 26.17 -33.02
N ASP A 399 12.39 27.28 -33.64
CA ASP A 399 12.47 27.41 -35.11
C ASP A 399 13.71 26.70 -35.68
N LYS A 400 13.92 26.83 -37.01
CA LYS A 400 15.07 26.26 -37.73
C LYS A 400 16.40 26.86 -37.30
N GLU A 401 16.39 28.10 -36.87
CA GLU A 401 17.56 28.84 -36.36
C GLU A 401 17.84 28.56 -34.90
N GLY A 402 16.95 27.85 -34.20
CA GLY A 402 17.07 27.49 -32.78
C GLY A 402 16.58 28.57 -31.81
N HIS A 403 15.84 29.58 -32.32
CA HIS A 403 15.22 30.59 -31.47
C HIS A 403 13.93 30.05 -30.84
N VAL A 404 13.63 30.49 -29.61
CA VAL A 404 12.40 30.14 -28.93
C VAL A 404 11.22 30.88 -29.54
N LEU A 405 10.25 30.13 -30.05
CA LEU A 405 9.03 30.69 -30.58
C LEU A 405 8.11 31.19 -29.46
N PRO A 406 7.51 32.39 -29.64
CA PRO A 406 6.57 32.89 -28.66
C PRO A 406 5.33 31.99 -28.59
N TYR A 407 4.85 31.79 -27.38
CA TYR A 407 3.63 31.03 -27.16
C TYR A 407 2.41 31.77 -27.70
N SER A 408 1.76 31.23 -28.72
CA SER A 408 0.48 31.75 -29.20
C SER A 408 -0.67 31.22 -28.37
N ASN A 409 -1.52 32.10 -27.81
CA ASN A 409 -2.75 31.75 -27.11
C ASN A 409 -3.77 31.13 -28.10
N GLY A 410 -3.65 29.89 -28.43
CA GLY A 410 -4.56 29.19 -29.30
C GLY A 410 -4.14 27.74 -29.50
N TYR A 411 -5.09 26.93 -29.86
CA TYR A 411 -4.87 25.53 -30.22
C TYR A 411 -3.72 25.44 -31.22
N VAL A 412 -2.67 24.74 -30.81
CA VAL A 412 -1.54 24.49 -31.72
C VAL A 412 -2.08 23.61 -32.83
N LYS A 413 -2.10 24.11 -34.05
CA LYS A 413 -2.23 23.25 -35.24
C LYS A 413 -1.07 22.27 -35.17
N GLU A 414 -1.36 20.97 -35.22
CA GLU A 414 -0.35 19.91 -35.19
C GLU A 414 0.77 20.09 -36.23
N ASN A 415 0.53 20.87 -37.28
CA ASN A 415 1.42 21.12 -38.39
C ASN A 415 1.77 22.62 -38.51
N ASP A 416 2.37 23.19 -37.48
CA ASP A 416 2.96 24.53 -37.60
C ASP A 416 4.34 24.40 -38.24
N GLU A 417 4.44 24.72 -39.54
CA GLU A 417 5.67 24.62 -40.35
C GLU A 417 6.83 25.46 -39.79
N SER A 418 6.55 26.40 -38.89
CA SER A 418 7.56 27.23 -38.22
C SER A 418 8.28 26.50 -37.08
N VAL A 419 7.75 25.34 -36.60
CA VAL A 419 8.31 24.60 -35.47
C VAL A 419 9.19 23.45 -35.96
N GLU A 420 10.51 23.59 -35.78
CA GLU A 420 11.47 22.53 -36.13
C GLU A 420 11.67 21.52 -34.97
N ARG A 421 11.72 22.01 -33.71
CA ARG A 421 11.91 21.15 -32.54
C ARG A 421 10.95 21.49 -31.43
N ARG A 422 10.38 20.42 -30.85
CA ARG A 422 9.53 20.50 -29.63
C ARG A 422 10.27 19.89 -28.46
N ILE A 423 10.48 20.66 -27.41
CA ILE A 423 11.20 20.23 -26.23
C ILE A 423 10.23 20.27 -25.06
N VAL A 424 10.20 19.20 -24.26
CA VAL A 424 9.47 19.19 -22.98
C VAL A 424 10.47 19.10 -21.84
N ILE A 425 10.42 20.08 -20.95
CA ILE A 425 11.20 20.13 -19.73
C ILE A 425 10.38 19.45 -18.64
N CYS A 426 10.80 18.28 -18.17
CA CYS A 426 10.15 17.54 -17.10
C CYS A 426 10.81 17.88 -15.76
N ALA A 427 10.10 18.58 -14.88
CA ALA A 427 10.55 18.83 -13.53
C ALA A 427 10.27 17.61 -12.65
N LEU A 428 11.33 16.99 -12.14
CA LEU A 428 11.26 15.74 -11.37
C LEU A 428 11.46 16.00 -9.88
N PHE A 429 10.40 15.78 -9.11
CA PHE A 429 10.35 16.00 -7.66
C PHE A 429 10.69 14.73 -6.86
N PRO A 430 10.94 14.80 -5.53
CA PRO A 430 11.26 13.64 -4.70
C PRO A 430 10.24 12.50 -4.79
N HIS A 431 8.96 12.82 -4.94
CA HIS A 431 7.89 11.82 -5.06
C HIS A 431 7.84 11.08 -6.40
N HIS A 432 8.66 11.49 -7.39
CA HIS A 432 8.82 10.82 -8.68
C HIS A 432 9.90 9.72 -8.63
N TYR A 433 10.62 9.62 -7.53
CA TYR A 433 11.70 8.66 -7.35
C TYR A 433 11.38 7.62 -6.29
N CYS A 434 12.08 6.51 -6.33
CA CYS A 434 12.16 5.60 -5.20
C CYS A 434 12.80 6.30 -4.02
N THR A 435 12.42 5.91 -2.82
CA THR A 435 12.87 6.54 -1.58
C THR A 435 14.39 6.48 -1.47
N ASP A 436 15.01 7.62 -1.17
CA ASP A 436 16.45 7.82 -0.97
C ASP A 436 17.34 7.34 -2.14
N THR A 437 16.78 7.29 -3.35
CA THR A 437 17.52 6.92 -4.57
C THR A 437 17.22 7.88 -5.72
N GLN A 438 18.00 7.76 -6.79
CA GLN A 438 17.76 8.48 -8.06
C GLN A 438 17.00 7.60 -9.09
N HIS A 439 16.43 6.47 -8.63
CA HIS A 439 15.67 5.58 -9.49
C HIS A 439 14.24 6.09 -9.68
N LEU A 440 13.86 6.35 -10.94
CA LEU A 440 12.52 6.87 -11.28
C LEU A 440 11.44 5.81 -11.18
N LEU A 441 10.29 6.19 -10.68
CA LEU A 441 9.09 5.35 -10.65
C LEU A 441 8.58 5.08 -12.07
N GLY A 442 7.97 3.91 -12.28
CA GLY A 442 7.54 3.43 -13.58
C GLY A 442 6.61 4.38 -14.32
N ARG A 443 5.70 5.04 -13.61
CA ARG A 443 4.82 6.06 -14.19
C ARG A 443 5.60 7.21 -14.86
N GLN A 444 6.71 7.66 -14.26
CA GLN A 444 7.51 8.75 -14.80
C GLN A 444 8.32 8.28 -16.01
N VAL A 445 8.86 7.06 -15.95
CA VAL A 445 9.59 6.47 -17.08
C VAL A 445 8.64 6.25 -18.28
N MET A 446 7.45 5.72 -18.04
CA MET A 446 6.42 5.56 -19.08
C MET A 446 6.05 6.91 -19.70
N LYS A 447 5.79 7.95 -18.89
CA LYS A 447 5.52 9.31 -19.36
C LYS A 447 6.61 9.83 -20.32
N MET A 448 7.88 9.71 -19.90
CA MET A 448 9.00 10.20 -20.74
C MET A 448 9.15 9.38 -22.03
N ARG A 449 8.83 8.09 -22.00
CA ARG A 449 8.82 7.21 -23.17
C ARG A 449 7.72 7.65 -24.14
N HIS A 450 6.51 7.93 -23.65
CA HIS A 450 5.40 8.41 -24.47
C HIS A 450 5.68 9.79 -25.09
N LEU A 451 6.24 10.73 -24.33
CA LEU A 451 6.62 12.04 -24.86
C LEU A 451 7.62 11.92 -26.02
N LYS A 452 8.59 11.00 -25.93
CA LYS A 452 9.53 10.72 -27.02
C LYS A 452 8.83 10.14 -28.26
N LEU A 453 7.88 9.22 -28.06
CA LEU A 453 7.09 8.65 -29.16
C LEU A 453 6.20 9.70 -29.84
N LEU A 454 5.76 10.71 -29.10
CA LEU A 454 5.04 11.88 -29.63
C LEU A 454 5.94 12.92 -30.32
N GLY A 455 7.23 12.63 -30.47
CA GLY A 455 8.18 13.49 -31.17
C GLY A 455 8.81 14.60 -30.32
N TYR A 456 8.61 14.60 -29.01
CA TYR A 456 9.25 15.57 -28.13
C TYR A 456 10.68 15.17 -27.75
N GLN A 457 11.56 16.14 -27.72
CA GLN A 457 12.85 16.03 -27.04
C GLN A 457 12.60 16.22 -25.53
N VAL A 458 12.83 15.18 -24.73
CA VAL A 458 12.57 15.21 -23.28
C VAL A 458 13.82 15.64 -22.54
N VAL A 459 13.73 16.76 -21.82
CA VAL A 459 14.77 17.29 -20.93
C VAL A 459 14.35 17.06 -19.49
N GLN A 460 15.15 16.32 -18.74
CA GLN A 460 14.91 16.03 -17.33
C GLN A 460 15.61 17.06 -16.44
N VAL A 461 14.86 17.60 -15.47
CA VAL A 461 15.36 18.52 -14.44
C VAL A 461 15.11 17.88 -13.07
N PRO A 462 16.05 17.05 -12.56
CA PRO A 462 15.95 16.44 -11.24
C PRO A 462 16.01 17.47 -10.11
N TYR A 463 15.18 17.27 -9.08
CA TYR A 463 15.13 18.18 -7.92
C TYR A 463 16.47 18.33 -7.21
N PHE A 464 17.26 17.26 -7.15
CA PHE A 464 18.57 17.27 -6.47
C PHE A 464 19.64 18.01 -7.27
N GLU A 465 19.58 18.04 -8.61
CA GLU A 465 20.45 18.89 -9.44
C GLU A 465 20.03 20.36 -9.34
N PHE A 466 18.73 20.64 -9.58
CA PHE A 466 18.21 21.99 -9.60
C PHE A 466 18.21 22.65 -8.21
N GLY A 467 17.91 21.88 -7.15
CA GLY A 467 17.91 22.38 -5.77
C GLY A 467 19.30 22.73 -5.22
N ALA A 468 20.35 22.15 -5.80
CA ALA A 468 21.72 22.49 -5.42
C ALA A 468 22.18 23.89 -5.93
N LEU A 469 21.44 24.47 -6.88
CA LEU A 469 21.77 25.78 -7.49
C LEU A 469 21.23 26.92 -6.63
N LYS A 470 22.15 27.75 -6.10
CA LYS A 470 21.83 28.80 -5.14
C LYS A 470 21.32 30.10 -5.76
N THR A 471 21.68 30.40 -7.03
CA THR A 471 21.35 31.66 -7.70
C THR A 471 20.48 31.44 -8.93
N ASP A 472 19.64 32.40 -9.24
CA ASP A 472 18.78 32.33 -10.45
C ASP A 472 19.61 32.33 -11.74
N GLN A 473 20.77 32.99 -11.73
CA GLN A 473 21.69 32.96 -12.85
C GLN A 473 22.27 31.56 -13.08
N ALA A 474 22.63 30.83 -12.00
CA ALA A 474 23.09 29.45 -12.10
C ALA A 474 21.97 28.52 -12.58
N ARG A 475 20.73 28.73 -12.13
CA ARG A 475 19.54 27.99 -12.57
C ARG A 475 19.25 28.23 -14.06
N ALA A 476 19.29 29.49 -14.50
CA ALA A 476 19.10 29.83 -15.89
C ALA A 476 20.18 29.20 -16.79
N LYS A 477 21.44 29.26 -16.38
CA LYS A 477 22.57 28.63 -17.08
C LYS A 477 22.40 27.12 -17.17
N TYR A 478 21.98 26.47 -16.08
CA TYR A 478 21.72 25.01 -16.05
C TYR A 478 20.62 24.62 -17.03
N ILE A 479 19.48 25.32 -17.02
CA ILE A 479 18.38 25.04 -17.97
C ILE A 479 18.85 25.26 -19.41
N HIS A 480 19.56 26.36 -19.67
CA HIS A 480 20.12 26.66 -21.00
C HIS A 480 21.05 25.53 -21.46
N GLN A 481 21.96 25.04 -20.63
CA GLN A 481 22.86 23.94 -20.98
C GLN A 481 22.11 22.63 -21.25
N LYS A 482 21.01 22.35 -20.52
CA LYS A 482 20.15 21.17 -20.76
C LYS A 482 19.37 21.27 -22.07
N LEU A 483 18.92 22.46 -22.45
CA LEU A 483 18.18 22.73 -23.69
C LEU A 483 19.10 22.74 -24.90
N PHE A 484 20.29 23.35 -24.76
CA PHE A 484 21.28 23.53 -25.82
C PHE A 484 22.60 22.90 -25.38
N PRO A 485 22.71 21.56 -25.40
CA PRO A 485 23.98 20.90 -25.10
C PRO A 485 24.99 21.26 -26.17
N THR A 486 25.98 22.11 -25.82
CA THR A 486 27.06 22.52 -26.71
C THR A 486 27.90 21.32 -27.08
N THR A 487 27.70 20.79 -28.24
CA THR A 487 28.57 19.81 -28.89
C THR A 487 29.67 20.52 -29.72
N TYR A 488 30.34 21.51 -29.15
CA TYR A 488 31.57 22.00 -29.77
C TYR A 488 32.74 21.22 -29.19
N LYS A 489 33.08 20.09 -29.81
CA LYS A 489 34.45 19.59 -29.76
C LYS A 489 35.30 20.54 -30.57
N PHE A 490 36.03 21.44 -29.92
CA PHE A 490 37.17 22.05 -30.58
C PHE A 490 38.21 20.96 -30.81
N SER A 491 38.29 20.47 -32.05
CA SER A 491 39.46 19.75 -32.53
C SER A 491 40.52 20.80 -32.85
N TRP A 492 41.52 20.86 -32.02
CA TRP A 492 42.78 21.51 -32.37
C TRP A 492 43.62 20.53 -33.16
#